data_b584267feb851d6add71770e29815568
#
_entry.id   b584267feb851d6add71770e29815568
#
_cell.length_a   1.000
_cell.length_b   1.000
_cell.length_c   1.000
_cell.angle_alpha   90.00
_cell.angle_beta   90.00
_cell.angle_gamma   90.00
#
_symmetry.space_group_name_H-M   'P 1'
#
loop_
_entity.id
_entity.type
_entity.pdbx_description
1 polymer ?
#
loop_
_entity_poly.entity_id
_entity_poly.type
_entity_poly.pdbx_seq_one_letter_code
_entity_poly.pdbx_strand_id
1 'polypeptide(L)'
;MKIRAFMLTAALLGAPVLGGGAIHAALPASPGVNIDNFSFAPDALVVAPGIKVTWTNRDDIPNTVTDAAGQRSFRSADTPGTYHYFCSLHPHMQGTVIVK
;
A
#
# COMPACT_ATOMS: atom_id res chain seq x y z
N MET A 1 10.30 12.84 5.45
CA MET A 1 9.95 12.26 4.17
C MET A 1 8.71 11.41 4.29
N LYS A 2 7.80 11.56 3.36
CA LYS A 2 6.42 11.09 3.55
C LYS A 2 6.08 10.03 2.51
N ILE A 3 5.51 8.93 2.93
CA ILE A 3 4.95 7.88 2.08
C ILE A 3 3.47 8.19 1.88
N ARG A 4 3.03 8.20 0.64
CA ARG A 4 1.59 8.35 0.36
C ARG A 4 0.92 7.00 0.41
N ALA A 5 -0.05 6.89 1.27
CA ALA A 5 -0.98 5.80 1.28
C ALA A 5 -2.35 6.30 0.87
N PHE A 6 -2.97 5.59 -0.04
CA PHE A 6 -4.39 5.74 -0.30
C PHE A 6 -5.08 4.47 0.17
N MET A 7 -5.98 4.62 1.13
CA MET A 7 -6.92 3.56 1.40
C MET A 7 -7.98 3.62 0.31
N LEU A 8 -7.71 2.99 -0.79
CA LEU A 8 -8.70 2.75 -1.80
C LEU A 8 -9.41 1.46 -1.45
N THR A 9 -10.65 1.59 -1.05
CA THR A 9 -11.58 0.51 -1.28
C THR A 9 -11.65 0.39 -2.80
N ALA A 10 -10.93 -0.54 -3.35
CA ALA A 10 -10.88 -0.72 -4.77
C ALA A 10 -12.23 -1.24 -5.24
N ALA A 11 -12.98 -0.38 -5.86
CA ALA A 11 -13.94 -0.85 -6.81
C ALA A 11 -13.15 -1.35 -8.02
N LEU A 12 -13.03 -2.61 -8.12
CA LEU A 12 -12.45 -3.23 -9.29
C LEU A 12 -13.47 -3.14 -10.40
N LEU A 13 -13.32 -2.15 -11.22
CA LEU A 13 -14.01 -2.16 -12.50
C LEU A 13 -13.18 -3.02 -13.43
N GLY A 14 -13.56 -4.28 -13.48
CA GLY A 14 -13.14 -5.12 -14.56
C GLY A 14 -13.73 -4.58 -15.86
N ALA A 15 -12.97 -3.81 -16.57
CA ALA A 15 -13.36 -3.48 -17.91
C ALA A 15 -13.31 -4.76 -18.73
N PRO A 16 -14.38 -5.13 -19.42
CA PRO A 16 -14.33 -6.25 -20.32
C PRO A 16 -13.31 -5.94 -21.41
N VAL A 17 -12.30 -6.74 -21.47
CA VAL A 17 -11.41 -6.71 -22.61
C VAL A 17 -12.20 -7.23 -23.77
N LEU A 18 -12.66 -6.36 -24.60
CA LEU A 18 -13.20 -6.74 -25.87
C LEU A 18 -12.04 -7.22 -26.72
N GLY A 19 -12.04 -8.47 -26.87
CA GLY A 19 -11.13 -9.26 -27.56
C GLY A 19 -10.42 -8.71 -28.71
N GLY A 20 -9.80 -8.73 -29.27
CA GLY A 20 -8.98 -8.41 -30.37
C GLY A 20 -7.54 -8.68 -30.06
N GLY A 21 -7.16 -9.82 -29.68
CA GLY A 21 -5.83 -10.35 -29.80
C GLY A 21 -4.64 -9.41 -29.48
N ALA A 22 -4.92 -8.27 -28.88
CA ALA A 22 -3.88 -7.36 -28.49
C ALA A 22 -3.23 -7.90 -27.24
N ILE A 23 -1.99 -8.26 -27.38
CA ILE A 23 -1.15 -8.54 -26.21
C ILE A 23 -0.93 -7.21 -25.52
N HIS A 24 -1.70 -6.97 -24.52
CA HIS A 24 -1.40 -5.89 -23.60
C HIS A 24 -0.31 -6.38 -22.66
N ALA A 25 0.85 -5.78 -22.76
CA ALA A 25 1.73 -5.81 -21.63
C ALA A 25 0.93 -5.27 -20.45
N ALA A 26 0.54 -6.13 -19.54
CA ALA A 26 -0.12 -5.70 -18.33
C ALA A 26 0.80 -4.70 -17.64
N LEU A 27 0.26 -3.50 -17.37
CA LEU A 27 0.95 -2.57 -16.49
C LEU A 27 1.20 -3.31 -15.17
N PRO A 28 2.43 -3.28 -14.63
CA PRO A 28 2.67 -3.89 -13.35
C PRO A 28 1.67 -3.32 -12.35
N ALA A 29 1.00 -4.20 -11.62
CA ALA A 29 0.13 -3.80 -10.56
C ALA A 29 0.93 -2.96 -9.57
N SER A 30 0.35 -1.87 -9.09
CA SER A 30 0.96 -1.09 -8.03
C SER A 30 1.23 -1.99 -6.82
N PRO A 31 2.40 -1.90 -6.20
CA PRO A 31 2.68 -2.66 -4.99
C PRO A 31 1.61 -2.39 -3.94
N GLY A 32 1.17 -3.43 -3.29
CA GLY A 32 0.10 -3.34 -2.31
C GLY A 32 0.39 -4.07 -1.02
N VAL A 33 -0.21 -3.57 0.04
CA VAL A 33 -0.23 -4.20 1.35
C VAL A 33 -1.68 -4.47 1.70
N ASN A 34 -1.99 -5.71 2.04
CA ASN A 34 -3.30 -6.05 2.57
C ASN A 34 -3.29 -5.90 4.09
N ILE A 35 -4.36 -5.36 4.62
CA ILE A 35 -4.63 -5.32 6.05
C ILE A 35 -5.68 -6.38 6.30
N ASP A 36 -5.30 -7.42 7.01
CA ASP A 36 -6.16 -8.55 7.26
C ASP A 36 -5.77 -9.20 8.57
N ASN A 37 -6.76 -9.58 9.37
CA ASN A 37 -6.56 -10.22 10.65
C ASN A 37 -5.57 -9.46 11.55
N PHE A 38 -5.77 -8.15 11.65
CA PHE A 38 -4.92 -7.24 12.45
C PHE A 38 -3.44 -7.28 12.07
N SER A 39 -3.16 -7.49 10.79
CA SER A 39 -1.78 -7.59 10.30
C SER A 39 -1.64 -6.88 8.97
N PHE A 40 -0.46 -6.38 8.69
CA PHE A 40 -0.07 -5.92 7.37
C PHE A 40 0.62 -7.06 6.62
N ALA A 41 0.17 -7.34 5.40
CA ALA A 41 0.72 -8.41 4.58
C ALA A 41 1.02 -7.91 3.15
N PRO A 42 2.28 -7.93 2.71
CA PRO A 42 3.48 -8.26 3.48
C PRO A 42 3.79 -7.22 4.56
N ASP A 43 4.43 -7.62 5.62
CA ASP A 43 4.85 -6.71 6.68
C ASP A 43 6.09 -5.90 6.31
N ALA A 44 6.83 -6.34 5.32
CA ALA A 44 7.94 -5.60 4.70
C ALA A 44 7.77 -5.62 3.19
N LEU A 45 7.70 -4.45 2.59
CA LEU A 45 7.52 -4.27 1.16
C LEU A 45 8.70 -3.49 0.59
N VAL A 46 9.34 -4.04 -0.44
CA VAL A 46 10.44 -3.37 -1.14
C VAL A 46 9.91 -2.74 -2.41
N VAL A 47 10.18 -1.47 -2.60
CA VAL A 47 9.74 -0.70 -3.77
C VAL A 47 10.85 0.21 -4.28
N ALA A 48 10.73 0.60 -5.55
CA ALA A 48 11.58 1.64 -6.11
C ALA A 48 11.16 3.04 -5.63
N PRO A 49 12.06 4.02 -5.65
CA PRO A 49 11.70 5.40 -5.32
C PRO A 49 10.56 5.93 -6.19
N GLY A 50 9.64 6.68 -5.58
CA GLY A 50 8.52 7.30 -6.27
C GLY A 50 7.35 6.38 -6.61
N ILE A 51 7.44 5.11 -6.27
CA ILE A 51 6.36 4.16 -6.53
C ILE A 51 5.24 4.36 -5.52
N LYS A 52 4.02 4.37 -6.03
CA LYS A 52 2.81 4.43 -5.20
C LYS A 52 2.55 3.09 -4.56
N VAL A 53 2.39 3.08 -3.25
CA VAL A 53 1.99 1.90 -2.49
C VAL A 53 0.52 2.05 -2.09
N THR A 54 -0.24 0.99 -2.26
CA THR A 54 -1.66 0.97 -1.92
C THR A 54 -1.90 -0.01 -0.78
N TRP A 55 -2.59 0.43 0.27
CA TRP A 55 -3.06 -0.42 1.36
C TRP A 55 -4.55 -0.71 1.15
N THR A 56 -4.90 -1.98 1.29
CA THR A 56 -6.30 -2.44 1.19
C THR A 56 -6.71 -3.03 2.53
N ASN A 57 -7.71 -2.42 3.15
CA ASN A 57 -8.26 -2.95 4.40
C ASN A 57 -9.27 -4.06 4.10
N ARG A 58 -8.97 -5.26 4.56
CA ARG A 58 -9.84 -6.43 4.45
C ARG A 58 -10.47 -6.82 5.78
N ASP A 59 -10.15 -6.09 6.85
CA ASP A 59 -10.78 -6.27 8.14
C ASP A 59 -12.16 -5.60 8.18
N ASP A 60 -13.03 -6.11 9.01
CA ASP A 60 -14.38 -5.53 9.22
C ASP A 60 -14.35 -4.27 10.08
N ILE A 61 -13.21 -3.88 10.56
CA ILE A 61 -13.01 -2.72 11.44
C ILE A 61 -12.09 -1.71 10.76
N PRO A 62 -12.17 -0.45 11.17
CA PRO A 62 -11.26 0.57 10.68
C PRO A 62 -9.81 0.26 11.06
N ASN A 63 -8.90 0.54 10.15
CA ASN A 63 -7.46 0.52 10.38
C ASN A 63 -6.85 1.81 9.83
N THR A 64 -5.70 2.17 10.33
CA THR A 64 -4.94 3.31 9.82
C THR A 64 -3.56 2.86 9.33
N VAL A 65 -2.98 3.66 8.48
CA VAL A 65 -1.56 3.56 8.12
C VAL A 65 -0.92 4.87 8.57
N THR A 66 -0.13 4.79 9.61
CA THR A 66 0.41 5.95 10.29
C THR A 66 1.93 5.87 10.31
N ASP A 67 2.61 6.91 9.89
CA ASP A 67 4.06 6.92 9.91
C ASP A 67 4.63 7.08 11.34
N ALA A 68 5.94 6.94 11.47
CA ALA A 68 6.62 7.03 12.76
C ALA A 68 6.46 8.40 13.44
N ALA A 69 6.10 9.45 12.70
CA ALA A 69 5.82 10.77 13.24
C ALA A 69 4.35 10.95 13.67
N GLY A 70 3.53 9.92 13.53
CA GLY A 70 2.12 9.95 13.88
C GLY A 70 1.21 10.56 12.82
N GLN A 71 1.70 10.80 11.63
CA GLN A 71 0.91 11.34 10.53
C GLN A 71 0.15 10.23 9.80
N ARG A 72 -1.12 10.47 9.51
CA ARG A 72 -2.00 9.48 8.87
C ARG A 72 -1.96 9.53 7.35
N SER A 73 -1.21 10.42 6.76
CA SER A 73 -1.07 10.48 5.32
C SER A 73 0.35 10.14 4.91
N PHE A 74 0.47 9.23 3.99
CA PHE A 74 1.74 8.81 3.44
C PHE A 74 1.89 9.37 2.05
N ARG A 75 3.08 9.79 1.73
CA ARG A 75 3.46 10.10 0.36
C ARG A 75 4.36 8.99 -0.15
N SER A 76 4.35 8.77 -1.46
CA SER A 76 5.38 7.91 -2.04
C SER A 76 6.75 8.46 -1.65
N ALA A 77 7.61 7.57 -1.17
CA ALA A 77 8.95 7.96 -0.79
C ALA A 77 9.80 8.14 -2.05
N ASP A 78 10.36 9.32 -2.23
CA ASP A 78 11.26 9.61 -3.35
C ASP A 78 12.70 9.27 -3.03
N THR A 79 13.01 9.06 -1.77
CA THR A 79 14.35 8.81 -1.29
C THR A 79 14.50 7.39 -0.76
N PRO A 80 15.56 6.67 -1.17
CA PRO A 80 15.86 5.38 -0.58
C PRO A 80 15.95 5.43 0.93
N GLY A 81 15.41 4.42 1.57
CA GLY A 81 15.38 4.34 3.03
C GLY A 81 14.40 3.29 3.52
N THR A 82 14.34 3.16 4.82
CA THR A 82 13.42 2.27 5.51
C THR A 82 12.38 3.10 6.23
N TYR A 83 11.12 2.85 5.93
CA TYR A 83 9.99 3.63 6.44
C TYR A 83 9.07 2.73 7.23
N HIS A 84 9.00 2.98 8.53
CA HIS A 84 8.13 2.23 9.44
C HIS A 84 6.76 2.88 9.53
N TYR A 85 5.74 2.07 9.61
CA TYR A 85 4.37 2.52 9.84
C TYR A 85 3.65 1.56 10.78
N PHE A 86 2.53 2.01 11.31
CA PHE A 86 1.72 1.23 12.24
C PHE A 86 0.26 1.64 12.14
N CYS A 87 -0.62 0.82 12.72
CA CYS A 87 -2.02 1.18 12.90
C CYS A 87 -2.18 1.94 14.21
N SER A 88 -2.69 3.16 14.17
CA SER A 88 -2.86 3.96 15.38
C SER A 88 -3.97 3.44 16.30
N LEU A 89 -4.90 2.65 15.77
CA LEU A 89 -5.95 2.00 16.54
C LEU A 89 -5.48 0.69 17.19
N HIS A 90 -4.47 0.07 16.61
CA HIS A 90 -3.89 -1.19 17.05
C HIS A 90 -2.36 -1.10 16.94
N PRO A 91 -1.69 -0.40 17.87
CA PRO A 91 -0.28 0.00 17.68
C PRO A 91 0.72 -1.15 17.53
N HIS A 92 0.35 -2.35 17.92
CA HIS A 92 1.18 -3.54 17.70
C HIS A 92 1.17 -4.02 16.24
N MET A 93 0.20 -3.57 15.43
CA MET A 93 0.21 -3.79 13.99
C MET A 93 1.25 -2.87 13.36
N GLN A 94 2.33 -3.44 12.86
CA GLN A 94 3.46 -2.69 12.31
C GLN A 94 3.86 -3.23 10.96
N GLY A 95 4.35 -2.34 10.12
CA GLY A 95 4.88 -2.70 8.81
C GLY A 95 6.02 -1.79 8.41
N THR A 96 6.65 -2.14 7.31
CA THR A 96 7.81 -1.43 6.79
C THR A 96 7.75 -1.35 5.28
N VAL A 97 8.04 -0.18 4.74
CA VAL A 97 8.32 0.00 3.31
C VAL A 97 9.81 0.29 3.16
N ILE A 98 10.46 -0.49 2.35
CA ILE A 98 11.88 -0.33 2.03
C ILE A 98 11.98 0.21 0.61
N VAL A 99 12.56 1.39 0.47
CA VAL A 99 12.76 2.06 -0.81
C VAL A 99 14.23 1.93 -1.21
N LYS A 100 14.46 1.31 -2.35
CA LYS A 100 15.83 1.13 -2.87
C LYS A 100 15.93 1.00 -4.38
#